data_a906e6ec8a19881e65f6b2c0634a64f6
#
_entry.id   a906e6ec8a19881e65f6b2c0634a64f6
#
_cell.length_a   1.000
_cell.length_b   1.000
_cell.length_c   1.000
_cell.angle_alpha   90.00
_cell.angle_beta   90.00
_cell.angle_gamma   90.00
#
_symmetry.space_group_name_H-M   'P 1'
#
loop_
_entity.id
_entity.type
_entity.pdbx_description
1 polymer ?
#
loop_
_entity_poly.entity_id
_entity_poly.type
_entity_poly.pdbx_seq_one_letter_code
_entity_poly.pdbx_strand_id
1 'polypeptide(L)'
;MEKVSIALVDDHKIVRQGLKGLLEKMGGYKVIAEFESGGEFLSALPFEVVPQVIIIDYSMPGLNGIEVLKMLEKREEEYRVLLLTQHFDEQIINAAYHHGARGFLHKNCTATELKAAIDAIVTIGYNNISEILKRMRKYDPLAGTMPAHKIVLSKRENEFLKLVCDERELTYDQMAGIMNVSVKSIEAYRTALFEKYNIKSKVGLVLFSYRNRLTEPFL
;
A
#
# COMPACT_ATOMS: atom_id res chain seq x y z
N MET A 1 -10.92 17.79 14.56
CA MET A 1 -10.07 16.71 14.05
C MET A 1 -9.48 17.18 12.74
N GLU A 2 -8.21 16.93 12.52
CA GLU A 2 -7.53 17.23 11.26
C GLU A 2 -8.08 16.32 10.14
N LYS A 3 -8.33 16.91 8.96
CA LYS A 3 -8.88 16.15 7.85
C LYS A 3 -7.77 15.36 7.16
N VAL A 4 -8.05 14.13 6.77
CA VAL A 4 -7.14 13.31 5.95
C VAL A 4 -6.92 13.99 4.61
N SER A 5 -5.66 14.27 4.30
CA SER A 5 -5.25 14.91 3.03
C SER A 5 -5.13 13.87 1.92
N ILE A 6 -5.74 14.17 0.77
CA ILE A 6 -5.82 13.25 -0.38
C ILE A 6 -5.34 13.96 -1.64
N ALA A 7 -4.57 13.26 -2.48
CA ALA A 7 -4.34 13.63 -3.87
C ALA A 7 -5.12 12.70 -4.79
N LEU A 8 -5.65 13.24 -5.89
CA LEU A 8 -6.38 12.49 -6.93
C LEU A 8 -5.60 12.52 -8.24
N VAL A 9 -5.45 11.37 -8.88
CA VAL A 9 -4.83 11.21 -10.20
C VAL A 9 -5.76 10.39 -11.10
N ASP A 10 -6.45 11.03 -12.02
CA ASP A 10 -7.40 10.41 -12.94
C ASP A 10 -7.53 11.31 -14.18
N ASP A 11 -7.45 10.78 -15.38
CA ASP A 11 -7.55 11.54 -16.62
C ASP A 11 -9.00 11.99 -16.95
N HIS A 12 -9.99 11.36 -16.30
CA HIS A 12 -11.39 11.69 -16.46
C HIS A 12 -11.83 12.81 -15.51
N LYS A 13 -11.91 14.04 -16.00
CA LYS A 13 -12.29 15.23 -15.22
C LYS A 13 -13.60 15.04 -14.41
N ILE A 14 -14.64 14.43 -15.00
CA ILE A 14 -15.93 14.20 -14.32
C ILE A 14 -15.75 13.23 -13.14
N VAL A 15 -14.97 12.16 -13.30
CA VAL A 15 -14.68 11.18 -12.25
C VAL A 15 -13.92 11.86 -11.11
N ARG A 16 -12.88 12.61 -11.45
CA ARG A 16 -12.03 13.36 -10.48
C ARG A 16 -12.86 14.35 -9.67
N GLN A 17 -13.71 15.15 -10.33
CA GLN A 17 -14.61 16.08 -9.65
C GLN A 17 -15.66 15.37 -8.79
N GLY A 18 -16.20 14.25 -9.28
CA GLY A 18 -17.16 13.43 -8.54
C GLY A 18 -16.54 12.83 -7.28
N LEU A 19 -15.33 12.27 -7.37
CA LEU A 19 -14.58 11.74 -6.23
C LEU A 19 -14.27 12.83 -5.20
N LYS A 20 -13.82 14.00 -5.65
CA LYS A 20 -13.58 15.16 -4.78
C LYS A 20 -14.83 15.55 -4.01
N GLY A 21 -15.95 15.76 -4.72
CA GLY A 21 -17.22 16.12 -4.08
C GLY A 21 -17.72 15.05 -3.12
N LEU A 22 -17.56 13.77 -3.45
CA LEU A 22 -17.91 12.64 -2.59
C LEU A 22 -17.06 12.63 -1.30
N LEU A 23 -15.74 12.74 -1.41
CA LEU A 23 -14.81 12.74 -0.28
C LEU A 23 -15.08 13.93 0.66
N GLU A 24 -15.27 15.11 0.12
CA GLU A 24 -15.57 16.32 0.89
C GLU A 24 -16.93 16.22 1.61
N LYS A 25 -17.94 15.64 0.96
CA LYS A 25 -19.29 15.40 1.51
C LYS A 25 -19.28 14.36 2.63
N MET A 26 -18.45 13.32 2.55
CA MET A 26 -18.31 12.31 3.62
C MET A 26 -17.76 12.93 4.92
N GLY A 27 -17.12 14.10 4.85
CA GLY A 27 -16.45 14.72 5.99
C GLY A 27 -15.17 13.95 6.41
N GLY A 28 -14.28 14.62 7.10
CA GLY A 28 -13.01 14.01 7.53
C GLY A 28 -11.92 13.94 6.45
N TYR A 29 -12.23 14.25 5.19
CA TYR A 29 -11.27 14.24 4.07
C TYR A 29 -11.13 15.62 3.42
N LYS A 30 -9.97 15.88 2.82
CA LYS A 30 -9.68 17.09 2.04
C LYS A 30 -8.82 16.72 0.84
N VAL A 31 -9.31 16.99 -0.36
CA VAL A 31 -8.48 16.88 -1.57
C VAL A 31 -7.57 18.11 -1.65
N ILE A 32 -6.25 17.89 -1.58
CA ILE A 32 -5.23 18.94 -1.57
C ILE A 32 -4.52 19.10 -2.92
N ALA A 33 -4.60 18.07 -3.78
CA ALA A 33 -4.02 18.10 -5.12
C ALA A 33 -4.83 17.25 -6.08
N GLU A 34 -4.87 17.64 -7.35
CA GLU A 34 -5.54 16.94 -8.44
C GLU A 34 -4.61 16.93 -9.66
N PHE A 35 -4.49 15.80 -10.36
CA PHE A 35 -3.64 15.60 -11.52
C PHE A 35 -4.43 14.89 -12.63
N GLU A 36 -4.18 15.28 -13.89
CA GLU A 36 -4.87 14.71 -15.05
C GLU A 36 -4.10 13.52 -15.68
N SER A 37 -2.89 13.25 -15.20
CA SER A 37 -2.08 12.13 -15.68
C SER A 37 -1.05 11.69 -14.64
N GLY A 38 -0.56 10.44 -14.79
CA GLY A 38 0.56 9.93 -14.00
C GLY A 38 1.84 10.74 -14.20
N GLY A 39 2.07 11.28 -15.40
CA GLY A 39 3.24 12.11 -15.70
C GLY A 39 3.20 13.44 -14.97
N GLU A 40 2.05 14.13 -14.96
CA GLU A 40 1.84 15.38 -14.22
C GLU A 40 2.06 15.15 -12.72
N PHE A 41 1.45 14.10 -12.16
CA PHE A 41 1.63 13.72 -10.77
C PHE A 41 3.11 13.48 -10.41
N LEU A 42 3.85 12.70 -11.20
CA LEU A 42 5.25 12.40 -10.94
C LEU A 42 6.15 13.64 -11.05
N SER A 43 5.80 14.59 -11.92
CA SER A 43 6.52 15.86 -12.09
C SER A 43 6.32 16.81 -10.92
N ALA A 44 5.23 16.67 -10.16
CA ALA A 44 4.94 17.46 -8.97
C ALA A 44 5.65 16.96 -7.70
N LEU A 45 6.39 15.85 -7.80
CA LEU A 45 7.13 15.28 -6.65
C LEU A 45 8.54 15.86 -6.53
N PRO A 46 9.08 16.02 -5.29
CA PRO A 46 8.42 15.79 -4.02
C PRO A 46 7.39 16.87 -3.67
N PHE A 47 6.34 16.49 -2.95
CA PHE A 47 5.35 17.45 -2.46
C PHE A 47 5.90 18.28 -1.30
N GLU A 48 5.57 19.57 -1.26
CA GLU A 48 5.77 20.41 -0.07
C GLU A 48 4.94 19.88 1.13
N VAL A 49 3.69 19.48 0.86
CA VAL A 49 2.81 18.82 1.83
C VAL A 49 2.42 17.46 1.27
N VAL A 50 2.99 16.41 1.83
CA VAL A 50 2.73 15.04 1.38
C VAL A 50 1.29 14.64 1.71
N PRO A 51 0.45 14.26 0.73
CA PRO A 51 -0.89 13.74 0.99
C PRO A 51 -0.80 12.43 1.76
N GLN A 52 -1.72 12.24 2.71
CA GLN A 52 -1.78 11.01 3.51
C GLN A 52 -2.20 9.80 2.68
N VAL A 53 -3.02 10.01 1.63
CA VAL A 53 -3.40 8.98 0.65
C VAL A 53 -3.43 9.58 -0.74
N ILE A 54 -2.92 8.84 -1.72
CA ILE A 54 -3.00 9.18 -3.14
C ILE A 54 -3.92 8.18 -3.80
N ILE A 55 -4.99 8.64 -4.42
CA ILE A 55 -5.93 7.81 -5.17
C ILE A 55 -5.57 7.94 -6.65
N ILE A 56 -5.18 6.82 -7.28
CA ILE A 56 -4.70 6.81 -8.66
C ILE A 56 -5.61 5.90 -9.51
N ASP A 57 -6.06 6.40 -10.66
CA ASP A 57 -6.65 5.53 -11.66
C ASP A 57 -5.61 4.60 -12.28
N TYR A 58 -6.02 3.35 -12.50
CA TYR A 58 -5.19 2.40 -13.22
C TYR A 58 -5.06 2.77 -14.71
N SER A 59 -6.18 3.11 -15.36
CA SER A 59 -6.26 3.28 -16.81
C SER A 59 -6.12 4.75 -17.21
N MET A 60 -4.88 5.21 -17.35
CA MET A 60 -4.59 6.57 -17.82
C MET A 60 -3.72 6.53 -19.09
N PRO A 61 -3.90 7.50 -20.02
CA PRO A 61 -3.01 7.65 -21.17
C PRO A 61 -1.56 7.92 -20.77
N GLY A 62 -0.63 7.35 -21.49
CA GLY A 62 0.80 7.50 -21.25
C GLY A 62 1.29 6.57 -20.15
N LEU A 63 1.26 7.00 -18.90
CA LEU A 63 1.64 6.18 -17.74
C LEU A 63 0.41 5.66 -17.00
N ASN A 64 0.19 4.36 -17.04
CA ASN A 64 -0.85 3.72 -16.23
C ASN A 64 -0.48 3.68 -14.73
N GLY A 65 -1.46 3.36 -13.86
CA GLY A 65 -1.25 3.37 -12.42
C GLY A 65 -0.14 2.43 -11.93
N ILE A 66 0.11 1.29 -12.61
CA ILE A 66 1.21 0.38 -12.27
C ILE A 66 2.56 0.98 -12.63
N GLU A 67 2.65 1.68 -13.77
CA GLU A 67 3.90 2.35 -14.17
C GLU A 67 4.23 3.51 -13.22
N VAL A 68 3.22 4.23 -12.76
CA VAL A 68 3.38 5.24 -11.71
C VAL A 68 3.92 4.61 -10.42
N LEU A 69 3.33 3.49 -9.96
CA LEU A 69 3.81 2.75 -8.78
C LEU A 69 5.27 2.31 -8.91
N LYS A 70 5.68 1.78 -10.08
CA LYS A 70 7.08 1.41 -10.37
C LYS A 70 8.05 2.59 -10.26
N MET A 71 7.60 3.79 -10.64
CA MET A 71 8.41 4.99 -10.52
C MET A 71 8.47 5.51 -9.08
N LEU A 72 7.38 5.38 -8.31
CA LEU A 72 7.36 5.70 -6.89
C LEU A 72 8.25 4.76 -6.08
N GLU A 73 8.30 3.47 -6.42
CA GLU A 73 9.16 2.47 -5.77
C GLU A 73 10.65 2.86 -5.80
N LYS A 74 11.08 3.64 -6.80
CA LYS A 74 12.48 4.09 -6.94
C LYS A 74 12.81 5.32 -6.08
N ARG A 75 11.81 5.93 -5.44
CA ARG A 75 11.98 7.12 -4.61
C ARG A 75 12.25 6.75 -3.15
N GLU A 76 12.85 7.67 -2.43
CA GLU A 76 13.12 7.49 -0.99
C GLU A 76 11.85 7.73 -0.15
N GLU A 77 10.98 8.62 -0.62
CA GLU A 77 9.74 8.97 0.07
C GLU A 77 8.70 7.86 -0.06
N GLU A 78 7.98 7.62 1.01
CA GLU A 78 6.90 6.63 1.07
C GLU A 78 5.55 7.28 0.72
N TYR A 79 4.97 6.86 -0.40
CA TYR A 79 3.64 7.30 -0.83
C TYR A 79 2.59 6.20 -0.64
N ARG A 80 1.46 6.54 0.00
CA ARG A 80 0.36 5.59 0.25
C ARG A 80 -0.64 5.65 -0.89
N VAL A 81 -0.54 4.72 -1.83
CA VAL A 81 -1.37 4.68 -3.03
C VAL A 81 -2.52 3.71 -2.89
N LEU A 82 -3.75 4.21 -3.10
CA LEU A 82 -4.97 3.45 -3.36
C LEU A 82 -5.22 3.45 -4.87
N LEU A 83 -5.14 2.28 -5.50
CA LEU A 83 -5.39 2.15 -6.93
C LEU A 83 -6.88 1.92 -7.21
N LEU A 84 -7.47 2.71 -8.11
CA LEU A 84 -8.82 2.50 -8.64
C LEU A 84 -8.75 1.91 -10.04
N THR A 85 -9.68 1.00 -10.38
CA THR A 85 -9.76 0.39 -11.70
C THR A 85 -11.20 0.06 -12.09
N GLN A 86 -11.45 0.01 -13.40
CA GLN A 86 -12.68 -0.56 -13.95
C GLN A 86 -12.59 -2.06 -14.22
N HIS A 87 -11.37 -2.63 -14.19
CA HIS A 87 -11.11 -4.03 -14.53
C HIS A 87 -10.56 -4.80 -13.33
N PHE A 88 -11.23 -5.88 -12.95
CA PHE A 88 -10.78 -6.81 -11.92
C PHE A 88 -9.92 -7.92 -12.54
N ASP A 89 -8.69 -7.57 -12.94
CA ASP A 89 -7.71 -8.53 -13.43
C ASP A 89 -6.75 -8.91 -12.29
N GLU A 90 -6.63 -10.21 -12.02
CA GLU A 90 -5.72 -10.72 -10.97
C GLU A 90 -4.27 -10.31 -11.21
N GLN A 91 -3.84 -10.22 -12.47
CA GLN A 91 -2.47 -9.80 -12.81
C GLN A 91 -2.24 -8.33 -12.45
N ILE A 92 -3.22 -7.47 -12.72
CA ILE A 92 -3.17 -6.04 -12.37
C ILE A 92 -3.10 -5.86 -10.86
N ILE A 93 -3.96 -6.58 -10.11
CA ILE A 93 -4.00 -6.49 -8.65
C ILE A 93 -2.67 -6.97 -8.05
N ASN A 94 -2.15 -8.10 -8.52
CA ASN A 94 -0.87 -8.65 -8.07
C ASN A 94 0.29 -7.69 -8.37
N ALA A 95 0.31 -7.08 -9.57
CA ALA A 95 1.30 -6.08 -9.94
C ALA A 95 1.19 -4.81 -9.07
N ALA A 96 -0.04 -4.34 -8.78
CA ALA A 96 -0.26 -3.18 -7.92
C ALA A 96 0.35 -3.37 -6.52
N TYR A 97 0.03 -4.48 -5.86
CA TYR A 97 0.59 -4.78 -4.55
C TYR A 97 2.10 -5.06 -4.60
N HIS A 98 2.58 -5.70 -5.67
CA HIS A 98 4.02 -5.94 -5.86
C HIS A 98 4.81 -4.63 -5.91
N HIS A 99 4.27 -3.60 -6.56
CA HIS A 99 4.87 -2.28 -6.66
C HIS A 99 4.43 -1.29 -5.58
N GLY A 100 3.93 -1.80 -4.44
CA GLY A 100 3.73 -1.01 -3.23
C GLY A 100 2.39 -0.29 -3.09
N ALA A 101 1.37 -0.62 -3.91
CA ALA A 101 0.02 -0.14 -3.64
C ALA A 101 -0.42 -0.54 -2.22
N ARG A 102 -1.08 0.37 -1.53
CA ARG A 102 -1.61 0.16 -0.18
C ARG A 102 -3.03 -0.37 -0.18
N GLY A 103 -3.70 -0.25 -1.29
CA GLY A 103 -5.04 -0.75 -1.51
C GLY A 103 -5.39 -0.78 -2.98
N PHE A 104 -6.46 -1.48 -3.28
CA PHE A 104 -7.01 -1.64 -4.60
C PHE A 104 -8.54 -1.68 -4.50
N LEU A 105 -9.25 -0.87 -5.28
CA LEU A 105 -10.71 -0.87 -5.35
C LEU A 105 -11.19 -0.80 -6.80
N HIS A 106 -12.37 -1.36 -7.01
CA HIS A 106 -13.09 -1.15 -8.27
C HIS A 106 -13.72 0.25 -8.33
N LYS A 107 -13.72 0.90 -9.51
CA LYS A 107 -14.34 2.23 -9.68
C LYS A 107 -15.85 2.24 -9.37
N ASN A 108 -16.51 1.07 -9.36
CA ASN A 108 -17.90 0.91 -8.94
C ASN A 108 -18.08 0.66 -7.43
N CYS A 109 -17.02 0.83 -6.63
CA CYS A 109 -17.12 0.68 -5.18
C CYS A 109 -18.11 1.72 -4.61
N THR A 110 -18.75 1.35 -3.50
CA THR A 110 -19.62 2.25 -2.76
C THR A 110 -18.80 3.31 -2.01
N ALA A 111 -19.45 4.41 -1.62
CA ALA A 111 -18.85 5.43 -0.77
C ALA A 111 -18.34 4.84 0.57
N THR A 112 -19.04 3.85 1.10
CA THR A 112 -18.66 3.15 2.34
C THR A 112 -17.39 2.34 2.18
N GLU A 113 -17.23 1.62 1.06
CA GLU A 113 -16.02 0.84 0.75
C GLU A 113 -14.83 1.75 0.51
N LEU A 114 -15.01 2.85 -0.23
CA LEU A 114 -13.96 3.85 -0.43
C LEU A 114 -13.50 4.45 0.90
N LYS A 115 -14.46 4.82 1.76
CA LYS A 115 -14.17 5.33 3.10
C LYS A 115 -13.38 4.33 3.92
N ALA A 116 -13.84 3.09 3.99
CA ALA A 116 -13.18 2.03 4.75
C ALA A 116 -11.75 1.78 4.26
N ALA A 117 -11.52 1.80 2.93
CA ALA A 117 -10.20 1.64 2.36
C ALA A 117 -9.25 2.79 2.72
N ILE A 118 -9.71 4.03 2.62
CA ILE A 118 -8.89 5.20 2.99
C ILE A 118 -8.56 5.17 4.48
N ASP A 119 -9.54 4.94 5.34
CA ASP A 119 -9.35 4.88 6.79
C ASP A 119 -8.37 3.76 7.18
N ALA A 120 -8.48 2.58 6.56
CA ALA A 120 -7.55 1.47 6.75
C ALA A 120 -6.12 1.83 6.32
N ILE A 121 -5.95 2.48 5.16
CA ILE A 121 -4.63 2.92 4.69
C ILE A 121 -4.01 3.95 5.65
N VAL A 122 -4.81 4.86 6.20
CA VAL A 122 -4.32 5.88 7.14
C VAL A 122 -3.94 5.27 8.48
N THR A 123 -4.78 4.36 9.02
CA THR A 123 -4.62 3.81 10.38
C THR A 123 -3.70 2.61 10.44
N ILE A 124 -3.84 1.66 9.50
CA ILE A 124 -3.14 0.38 9.48
C ILE A 124 -1.98 0.39 8.46
N GLY A 125 -2.07 1.29 7.46
CA GLY A 125 -1.06 1.43 6.40
C GLY A 125 -1.41 0.70 5.09
N TYR A 126 -2.50 -0.06 5.02
CA TYR A 126 -2.98 -0.76 3.82
C TYR A 126 -4.44 -1.18 3.96
N ASN A 127 -5.10 -1.48 2.83
CA ASN A 127 -6.43 -2.05 2.76
C ASN A 127 -6.35 -3.52 2.31
N ASN A 128 -7.15 -4.41 2.93
CA ASN A 128 -7.34 -5.82 2.53
C ASN A 128 -6.08 -6.73 2.57
N ILE A 129 -5.38 -6.82 3.70
CA ILE A 129 -4.25 -7.77 3.83
C ILE A 129 -4.68 -9.22 3.65
N SER A 130 -5.86 -9.61 4.13
CA SER A 130 -6.42 -10.94 3.97
C SER A 130 -6.62 -11.31 2.50
N GLU A 131 -7.00 -10.36 1.64
CA GLU A 131 -7.10 -10.56 0.20
C GLU A 131 -5.72 -10.69 -0.45
N ILE A 132 -4.74 -9.89 0.00
CA ILE A 132 -3.35 -10.01 -0.43
C ILE A 132 -2.84 -11.41 -0.10
N LEU A 133 -3.03 -11.88 1.13
CA LEU A 133 -2.60 -13.21 1.57
C LEU A 133 -3.31 -14.34 0.82
N LYS A 134 -4.62 -14.23 0.54
CA LYS A 134 -5.36 -15.21 -0.26
C LYS A 134 -4.84 -15.31 -1.69
N ARG A 135 -4.54 -14.18 -2.32
CA ARG A 135 -4.00 -14.14 -3.69
C ARG A 135 -2.61 -14.75 -3.76
N MET A 136 -1.80 -14.49 -2.75
CA MET A 136 -0.47 -15.05 -2.64
C MET A 136 -0.49 -16.58 -2.46
N ARG A 137 -1.48 -17.13 -1.77
CA ARG A 137 -1.67 -18.59 -1.65
C ARG A 137 -1.97 -19.27 -2.99
N LYS A 138 -2.50 -18.54 -3.97
CA LYS A 138 -2.80 -19.05 -5.32
C LYS A 138 -1.64 -18.90 -6.31
N TYR A 139 -0.62 -18.13 -5.96
CA TYR A 139 0.52 -17.85 -6.84
C TYR A 139 1.56 -18.96 -6.69
N ASP A 140 1.91 -19.63 -7.81
CA ASP A 140 2.90 -20.72 -7.82
C ASP A 140 4.29 -20.18 -7.43
N PRO A 141 4.89 -20.68 -6.34
CA PRO A 141 6.19 -20.22 -5.87
C PRO A 141 7.36 -20.55 -6.82
N LEU A 142 7.14 -21.35 -7.88
CA LEU A 142 8.19 -21.81 -8.81
C LEU A 142 8.43 -20.87 -9.99
N ALA A 143 7.63 -19.83 -10.17
CA ALA A 143 7.74 -18.91 -11.33
C ALA A 143 8.74 -17.75 -11.13
N GLY A 144 9.76 -17.90 -10.30
CA GLY A 144 10.79 -16.87 -10.13
C GLY A 144 11.84 -17.23 -9.10
N THR A 145 12.77 -18.10 -9.46
CA THR A 145 13.96 -18.35 -8.65
C THR A 145 14.88 -17.13 -8.67
N MET A 146 14.72 -16.25 -7.69
CA MET A 146 15.81 -15.36 -7.29
C MET A 146 16.82 -16.17 -6.46
N PRO A 147 18.14 -15.94 -6.59
CA PRO A 147 19.14 -16.66 -5.81
C PRO A 147 18.87 -16.44 -4.31
N ALA A 148 18.85 -17.51 -3.55
CA ALA A 148 18.64 -17.52 -2.12
C ALA A 148 19.78 -16.75 -1.40
N HIS A 149 19.64 -15.44 -1.25
CA HIS A 149 20.41 -14.77 -0.23
C HIS A 149 19.97 -15.32 1.11
N LYS A 150 20.93 -15.82 1.91
CA LYS A 150 20.67 -16.36 3.23
C LYS A 150 20.01 -15.27 4.09
N ILE A 151 18.68 -15.37 4.24
CA ILE A 151 17.92 -14.42 5.05
C ILE A 151 18.23 -14.69 6.51
N VAL A 152 18.78 -13.70 7.18
CA VAL A 152 19.11 -13.76 8.60
C VAL A 152 18.24 -12.73 9.33
N LEU A 153 17.22 -13.21 10.01
CA LEU A 153 16.38 -12.39 10.89
C LEU A 153 16.80 -12.58 12.34
N SER A 154 16.87 -11.51 13.10
CA SER A 154 16.94 -11.59 14.55
C SER A 154 15.61 -12.14 15.09
N LYS A 155 15.62 -12.62 16.33
CA LYS A 155 14.39 -13.12 16.99
C LYS A 155 13.29 -12.07 17.01
N ARG A 156 13.63 -10.80 17.27
CA ARG A 156 12.67 -9.70 17.32
C ARG A 156 12.17 -9.27 15.94
N GLU A 157 13.02 -9.27 14.93
CA GLU A 157 12.60 -9.01 13.54
C GLU A 157 11.63 -10.09 13.03
N ASN A 158 11.87 -11.36 13.38
CA ASN A 158 10.98 -12.45 13.01
C ASN A 158 9.63 -12.35 13.74
N GLU A 159 9.63 -12.01 15.02
CA GLU A 159 8.42 -11.78 15.81
C GLU A 159 7.58 -10.63 15.22
N PHE A 160 8.22 -9.51 14.90
CA PHE A 160 7.58 -8.37 14.23
C PHE A 160 7.02 -8.78 12.85
N LEU A 161 7.80 -9.50 12.04
CA LEU A 161 7.36 -9.93 10.71
C LEU A 161 6.12 -10.85 10.77
N LYS A 162 6.03 -11.73 11.76
CA LYS A 162 4.84 -12.55 12.02
C LYS A 162 3.60 -11.69 12.28
N LEU A 163 3.74 -10.65 13.10
CA LEU A 163 2.63 -9.73 13.40
C LEU A 163 2.24 -8.85 12.21
N VAL A 164 3.20 -8.50 11.35
CA VAL A 164 2.93 -7.79 10.08
C VAL A 164 2.07 -8.65 9.13
N CYS A 165 2.28 -9.98 9.15
CA CYS A 165 1.56 -10.94 8.31
C CYS A 165 0.30 -11.51 8.98
N ASP A 166 -0.09 -11.03 10.15
CA ASP A 166 -1.25 -11.49 10.91
C ASP A 166 -2.56 -11.08 10.23
N GLU A 167 -3.50 -12.01 10.09
CA GLU A 167 -4.80 -11.79 9.46
C GLU A 167 -5.68 -10.75 10.19
N ARG A 168 -5.36 -10.43 11.45
CA ARG A 168 -6.05 -9.42 12.25
C ARG A 168 -5.73 -7.97 11.84
N GLU A 169 -4.83 -7.77 10.88
CA GLU A 169 -4.44 -6.45 10.36
C GLU A 169 -3.98 -5.47 11.46
N LEU A 170 -3.09 -5.95 12.33
CA LEU A 170 -2.65 -5.24 13.53
C LEU A 170 -2.03 -3.86 13.22
N THR A 171 -2.39 -2.85 14.02
CA THR A 171 -1.70 -1.56 14.04
C THR A 171 -0.35 -1.69 14.73
N TYR A 172 0.54 -0.71 14.54
CA TYR A 172 1.84 -0.70 15.24
C TYR A 172 1.71 -0.60 16.76
N ASP A 173 0.68 0.09 17.26
CA ASP A 173 0.37 0.14 18.69
C ASP A 173 -0.04 -1.24 19.23
N GLN A 174 -0.87 -1.97 18.51
CA GLN A 174 -1.26 -3.33 18.87
C GLN A 174 -0.07 -4.30 18.82
N MET A 175 0.78 -4.20 17.79
CA MET A 175 2.01 -4.98 17.71
C MET A 175 2.96 -4.68 18.88
N ALA A 176 3.11 -3.41 19.23
CA ALA A 176 3.91 -2.96 20.37
C ALA A 176 3.41 -3.57 21.69
N GLY A 177 2.09 -3.57 21.88
CA GLY A 177 1.44 -4.22 23.03
C GLY A 177 1.71 -5.73 23.08
N ILE A 178 1.56 -6.43 21.96
CA ILE A 178 1.78 -7.90 21.87
C ILE A 178 3.25 -8.26 22.13
N MET A 179 4.20 -7.49 21.57
CA MET A 179 5.63 -7.73 21.74
C MET A 179 6.19 -7.17 23.06
N ASN A 180 5.37 -6.47 23.85
CA ASN A 180 5.75 -5.77 25.06
C ASN A 180 6.96 -4.83 24.85
N VAL A 181 6.86 -3.97 23.84
CA VAL A 181 7.86 -2.97 23.44
C VAL A 181 7.20 -1.62 23.17
N SER A 182 7.99 -0.57 22.97
CA SER A 182 7.47 0.73 22.52
C SER A 182 7.12 0.72 21.03
N VAL A 183 6.20 1.59 20.60
CA VAL A 183 5.88 1.82 19.17
C VAL A 183 7.15 2.22 18.41
N LYS A 184 8.01 3.03 19.02
CA LYS A 184 9.31 3.41 18.46
C LYS A 184 10.20 2.19 18.17
N SER A 185 10.12 1.14 18.99
CA SER A 185 10.85 -0.12 18.75
C SER A 185 10.28 -0.87 17.53
N ILE A 186 8.95 -0.86 17.35
CA ILE A 186 8.29 -1.43 16.18
C ILE A 186 8.73 -0.72 14.90
N GLU A 187 8.78 0.61 14.93
CA GLU A 187 9.27 1.42 13.80
C GLU A 187 10.75 1.13 13.50
N ALA A 188 11.57 0.92 14.52
CA ALA A 188 12.97 0.54 14.35
C ALA A 188 13.11 -0.84 13.68
N TYR A 189 12.31 -1.84 14.07
CA TYR A 189 12.31 -3.15 13.40
C TYR A 189 11.88 -3.05 11.94
N ARG A 190 10.83 -2.24 11.67
CA ARG A 190 10.41 -1.95 10.30
C ARG A 190 11.55 -1.36 9.47
N THR A 191 12.15 -0.28 9.96
CA THR A 191 13.22 0.43 9.26
C THR A 191 14.41 -0.49 9.01
N ALA A 192 14.83 -1.27 10.00
CA ALA A 192 15.91 -2.23 9.85
C ALA A 192 15.63 -3.27 8.75
N LEU A 193 14.40 -3.81 8.67
CA LEU A 193 14.02 -4.77 7.61
C LEU A 193 13.92 -4.09 6.24
N PHE A 194 13.41 -2.85 6.18
CA PHE A 194 13.33 -2.08 4.95
C PHE A 194 14.72 -1.83 4.34
N GLU A 195 15.65 -1.36 5.13
CA GLU A 195 17.03 -1.11 4.71
C GLU A 195 17.75 -2.40 4.32
N LYS A 196 17.69 -3.42 5.20
CA LYS A 196 18.40 -4.69 5.04
C LYS A 196 18.02 -5.48 3.80
N TYR A 197 16.75 -5.42 3.41
CA TYR A 197 16.19 -6.19 2.30
C TYR A 197 15.64 -5.33 1.17
N ASN A 198 15.93 -4.03 1.18
CA ASN A 198 15.44 -3.07 0.18
C ASN A 198 13.91 -3.10 0.00
N ILE A 199 13.18 -3.16 1.12
CA ILE A 199 11.73 -3.18 1.15
C ILE A 199 11.23 -1.75 1.33
N LYS A 200 10.22 -1.34 0.56
CA LYS A 200 9.71 0.05 0.57
C LYS A 200 8.34 0.20 1.25
N SER A 201 7.73 -0.91 1.68
CA SER A 201 6.39 -0.83 2.24
C SER A 201 6.05 -1.99 3.18
N LYS A 202 5.02 -1.82 4.02
CA LYS A 202 4.48 -2.89 4.87
C LYS A 202 3.96 -4.07 4.03
N VAL A 203 3.33 -3.77 2.88
CA VAL A 203 2.94 -4.79 1.90
C VAL A 203 4.19 -5.50 1.35
N GLY A 204 5.26 -4.75 1.10
CA GLY A 204 6.55 -5.32 0.71
C GLY A 204 7.10 -6.31 1.73
N LEU A 205 6.93 -6.07 3.04
CA LEU A 205 7.28 -7.03 4.10
C LEU A 205 6.45 -8.32 4.01
N VAL A 206 5.14 -8.20 3.78
CA VAL A 206 4.26 -9.36 3.60
C VAL A 206 4.70 -10.18 2.39
N LEU A 207 4.95 -9.51 1.25
CA LEU A 207 5.44 -10.15 0.03
C LEU A 207 6.81 -10.81 0.22
N PHE A 208 7.71 -10.13 0.91
CA PHE A 208 9.02 -10.65 1.26
C PHE A 208 8.93 -11.91 2.14
N SER A 209 8.11 -11.85 3.18
CA SER A 209 7.84 -12.99 4.06
C SER A 209 7.31 -14.19 3.29
N TYR A 210 6.33 -13.96 2.43
CA TYR A 210 5.73 -14.98 1.59
C TYR A 210 6.75 -15.65 0.65
N ARG A 211 7.44 -14.85 -0.17
CA ARG A 211 8.43 -15.36 -1.15
C ARG A 211 9.51 -16.21 -0.51
N ASN A 212 9.87 -15.86 0.71
CA ASN A 212 10.97 -16.50 1.42
C ASN A 212 10.49 -17.52 2.48
N ARG A 213 9.19 -17.78 2.56
CA ARG A 213 8.57 -18.75 3.47
C ARG A 213 8.95 -18.51 4.94
N LEU A 214 8.91 -17.25 5.38
CA LEU A 214 9.39 -16.85 6.72
C LEU A 214 8.30 -16.86 7.79
N THR A 215 7.03 -16.89 7.39
CA THR A 215 5.88 -16.89 8.33
C THR A 215 4.85 -17.92 7.90
N GLU A 216 4.00 -18.35 8.85
CA GLU A 216 2.85 -19.22 8.50
C GLU A 216 1.94 -18.51 7.47
N PRO A 217 1.28 -19.27 6.59
CA PRO A 217 1.08 -20.72 6.62
C PRO A 217 2.21 -21.55 5.98
N PHE A 218 3.42 -21.03 5.86
CA PHE A 218 4.51 -21.65 5.07
C PHE A 218 5.63 -22.25 5.93
N LEU A 219 5.51 -22.21 7.26
CA LEU A 219 6.44 -22.86 8.19
C LEU A 219 5.93 -24.26 8.54
#